data_041fcdf3698e20feed941df83a7f8d47
#
_entry.id   041fcdf3698e20feed941df83a7f8d47
#
_cell.length_a   1.000
_cell.length_b   1.000
_cell.length_c   1.000
_cell.angle_alpha   90.00
_cell.angle_beta   90.00
_cell.angle_gamma   90.00
#
_symmetry.space_group_name_H-M   'P 1'
#
loop_
_entity.id
_entity.type
_entity.pdbx_description
1 polymer ?
#
loop_
_entity_poly.entity_id
_entity_poly.type
_entity_poly.pdbx_seq_one_letter_code
_entity_poly.pdbx_strand_id
1 'polypeptide(L)'
;MPSAYLNAPGQVIEVGNMPEGMTQGGLPICYGVTAWHLYQQHVCKENKQDCKRLDPRQSPSPLAIAAIGISRTFTEKYPGTQAIPFNTGGRLSASLGALGGMDDIYADACYPWARFAEKYRDDDRAMWQAFDKLRSNFYDKYRAEGQTCIPCLQDTLRSDFDLAASQEKLEAALKEIVFERFLFHVFLKGCKDKVAIGEFYEGGWLGGSEPTYAGFINTLKRVLNANTPASVRFCADVKTSAIPKGQDCNHPHIVTVSGYREVCAKGKCSDYLRVLNSWGKGWQAANSDGWIDAQNFYDYLDSGSGAMEWIATSAFGMPR
;
A
#
# COMPACT_ATOMS: atom_id res chain seq x y z
N MET A 1 -22.18 6.59 -3.56
CA MET A 1 -22.73 7.39 -4.70
C MET A 1 -24.04 6.76 -5.13
N PRO A 2 -25.16 7.51 -5.28
CA PRO A 2 -26.39 6.95 -5.83
C PRO A 2 -26.16 6.51 -7.30
N SER A 3 -26.67 5.35 -7.67
CA SER A 3 -26.50 4.75 -9.02
C SER A 3 -26.90 5.66 -10.17
N ALA A 4 -27.84 6.59 -9.95
CA ALA A 4 -28.31 7.55 -10.93
C ALA A 4 -27.22 8.55 -11.43
N TYR A 5 -26.12 8.71 -10.70
CA TYR A 5 -25.04 9.64 -11.05
C TYR A 5 -23.92 8.99 -11.86
N LEU A 6 -23.89 7.66 -11.97
CA LEU A 6 -22.85 6.94 -12.70
C LEU A 6 -22.91 7.15 -14.23
N ASN A 7 -24.06 7.63 -14.75
CA ASN A 7 -24.28 7.84 -16.18
C ASN A 7 -24.41 9.33 -16.58
N ALA A 8 -24.12 10.27 -15.67
CA ALA A 8 -24.19 11.69 -15.99
C ALA A 8 -23.02 12.10 -16.92
N PRO A 9 -23.27 12.93 -17.97
CA PRO A 9 -22.20 13.38 -18.85
C PRO A 9 -21.23 14.28 -18.08
N GLY A 10 -19.97 13.89 -18.06
CA GLY A 10 -18.85 14.60 -17.45
C GLY A 10 -17.53 14.01 -17.90
N GLN A 11 -16.43 14.66 -17.58
CA GLN A 11 -15.10 14.13 -17.87
C GLN A 11 -14.85 12.86 -17.04
N VAL A 12 -14.43 11.78 -17.70
CA VAL A 12 -14.00 10.53 -17.06
C VAL A 12 -12.59 10.23 -17.51
N ILE A 13 -11.70 9.97 -16.56
CA ILE A 13 -10.34 9.52 -16.78
C ILE A 13 -10.15 8.28 -15.91
N GLU A 14 -9.81 7.15 -16.49
CA GLU A 14 -9.48 5.93 -15.75
C GLU A 14 -8.16 5.37 -16.27
N VAL A 15 -7.26 5.04 -15.34
CA VAL A 15 -6.02 4.34 -15.67
C VAL A 15 -6.38 2.92 -16.07
N GLY A 16 -5.98 2.56 -17.28
CA GLY A 16 -6.17 1.21 -17.80
C GLY A 16 -5.22 0.21 -17.14
N ASN A 17 -5.62 -1.06 -17.18
CA ASN A 17 -4.76 -2.16 -16.81
C ASN A 17 -4.21 -2.07 -15.38
N MET A 18 -5.07 -1.63 -14.44
CA MET A 18 -4.73 -1.66 -13.00
C MET A 18 -4.71 -3.09 -12.47
N PRO A 19 -3.78 -3.44 -11.58
CA PRO A 19 -3.86 -4.67 -10.82
C PRO A 19 -5.13 -4.70 -9.98
N GLU A 20 -5.56 -5.89 -9.56
CA GLU A 20 -6.69 -6.02 -8.63
C GLU A 20 -6.35 -5.40 -7.28
N GLY A 21 -7.37 -4.82 -6.64
CA GLY A 21 -7.24 -4.36 -5.26
C GLY A 21 -7.00 -5.52 -4.31
N MET A 22 -6.16 -5.30 -3.31
CA MET A 22 -5.87 -6.31 -2.29
C MET A 22 -6.17 -5.78 -0.89
N THR A 23 -6.31 -6.71 0.06
CA THR A 23 -6.38 -6.36 1.48
C THR A 23 -4.99 -6.37 2.09
N GLN A 24 -4.70 -5.42 2.98
CA GLN A 24 -3.47 -5.44 3.80
C GLN A 24 -3.62 -6.30 5.06
N GLY A 25 -4.81 -6.88 5.31
CA GLY A 25 -5.06 -7.75 6.46
C GLY A 25 -4.88 -7.05 7.82
N GLY A 26 -5.15 -5.75 7.88
CA GLY A 26 -4.96 -4.95 9.09
C GLY A 26 -3.51 -4.62 9.43
N LEU A 27 -2.52 -5.13 8.68
CA LEU A 27 -1.11 -4.74 8.87
C LEU A 27 -0.91 -3.27 8.46
N PRO A 28 -0.02 -2.51 9.12
CA PRO A 28 0.28 -1.13 8.77
C PRO A 28 1.20 -1.03 7.53
N ILE A 29 0.86 -1.75 6.45
CA ILE A 29 1.64 -1.87 5.21
C ILE A 29 0.98 -1.17 4.00
N CYS A 30 0.05 -0.25 4.22
CA CYS A 30 -0.61 0.49 3.14
C CYS A 30 0.37 1.12 2.15
N TYR A 31 1.50 1.64 2.63
CA TYR A 31 2.59 2.19 1.83
C TYR A 31 3.23 1.14 0.90
N GLY A 32 3.42 -0.09 1.36
CA GLY A 32 3.95 -1.20 0.59
C GLY A 32 2.96 -1.69 -0.47
N VAL A 33 1.68 -1.81 -0.11
CA VAL A 33 0.60 -2.17 -1.04
C VAL A 33 0.42 -1.10 -2.12
N THR A 34 0.44 0.18 -1.73
CA THR A 34 0.35 1.28 -2.70
C THR A 34 1.56 1.31 -3.63
N ALA A 35 2.79 1.15 -3.10
CA ALA A 35 3.99 1.03 -3.93
C ALA A 35 3.90 -0.15 -4.91
N TRP A 36 3.35 -1.28 -4.46
CA TRP A 36 3.09 -2.43 -5.32
C TRP A 36 2.10 -2.09 -6.44
N HIS A 37 0.98 -1.43 -6.16
CA HIS A 37 0.01 -1.02 -7.18
C HIS A 37 0.65 -0.12 -8.25
N LEU A 38 1.41 0.90 -7.82
CA LEU A 38 2.07 1.82 -8.75
C LEU A 38 3.11 1.11 -9.61
N TYR A 39 3.99 0.33 -8.99
CA TYR A 39 5.05 -0.40 -9.70
C TYR A 39 4.47 -1.46 -10.64
N GLN A 40 3.50 -2.24 -10.18
CA GLN A 40 2.91 -3.30 -10.97
C GLN A 40 2.21 -2.75 -12.22
N GLN A 41 1.43 -1.66 -12.09
CA GLN A 41 0.80 -1.01 -13.24
C GLN A 41 1.85 -0.46 -14.21
N HIS A 42 2.94 0.12 -13.70
CA HIS A 42 4.05 0.59 -14.53
C HIS A 42 4.66 -0.56 -15.35
N VAL A 43 5.03 -1.66 -14.71
CA VAL A 43 5.60 -2.84 -15.38
C VAL A 43 4.65 -3.43 -16.41
N CYS A 44 3.36 -3.57 -16.08
CA CYS A 44 2.38 -4.09 -17.02
C CYS A 44 2.20 -3.19 -18.24
N LYS A 45 2.22 -1.86 -18.02
CA LYS A 45 2.13 -0.87 -19.09
C LYS A 45 3.33 -0.96 -20.04
N GLU A 46 4.56 -0.96 -19.50
CA GLU A 46 5.78 -1.04 -20.29
C GLU A 46 5.88 -2.36 -21.07
N ASN A 47 5.52 -3.47 -20.44
CA ASN A 47 5.59 -4.80 -21.04
C ASN A 47 4.33 -5.19 -21.85
N LYS A 48 3.30 -4.34 -21.90
CA LYS A 48 2.00 -4.60 -22.55
C LYS A 48 1.33 -5.88 -22.06
N GLN A 49 1.46 -6.15 -20.75
CA GLN A 49 0.90 -7.32 -20.08
C GLN A 49 -0.44 -6.98 -19.40
N ASP A 50 -1.31 -7.97 -19.22
CA ASP A 50 -2.54 -7.81 -18.45
C ASP A 50 -2.23 -7.91 -16.96
N CYS A 51 -2.29 -6.79 -16.25
CA CYS A 51 -2.01 -6.72 -14.81
C CYS A 51 -2.94 -7.58 -13.93
N LYS A 52 -4.14 -7.88 -14.41
CA LYS A 52 -5.11 -8.72 -13.67
C LYS A 52 -4.80 -10.22 -13.75
N ARG A 53 -3.92 -10.60 -14.70
CA ARG A 53 -3.60 -12.00 -15.00
C ARG A 53 -2.11 -12.31 -14.84
N LEU A 54 -1.39 -11.48 -14.12
CA LEU A 54 0.02 -11.71 -13.89
C LEU A 54 0.25 -12.98 -13.06
N ASP A 55 1.21 -13.78 -13.51
CA ASP A 55 1.75 -14.88 -12.70
C ASP A 55 2.38 -14.27 -11.43
N PRO A 56 2.07 -14.78 -10.24
CA PRO A 56 2.72 -14.33 -8.99
C PRO A 56 4.26 -14.41 -9.02
N ARG A 57 4.85 -15.22 -9.93
CA ARG A 57 6.30 -15.24 -10.17
C ARG A 57 6.82 -14.01 -10.89
N GLN A 58 5.95 -13.25 -11.55
CA GLN A 58 6.27 -12.02 -12.27
C GLN A 58 5.88 -10.76 -11.50
N SER A 59 5.28 -10.94 -10.33
CA SER A 59 4.82 -9.85 -9.47
C SER A 59 5.70 -9.77 -8.21
N PRO A 60 6.23 -8.61 -7.84
CA PRO A 60 6.93 -8.46 -6.57
C PRO A 60 5.98 -8.69 -5.39
N SER A 61 6.49 -9.23 -4.30
CA SER A 61 5.71 -9.40 -3.08
C SER A 61 5.43 -8.04 -2.42
N PRO A 62 4.16 -7.68 -2.15
CA PRO A 62 3.84 -6.45 -1.40
C PRO A 62 4.44 -6.44 0.01
N LEU A 63 4.57 -7.60 0.64
CA LEU A 63 5.24 -7.73 1.93
C LEU A 63 6.75 -7.46 1.82
N ALA A 64 7.41 -7.89 0.74
CA ALA A 64 8.81 -7.56 0.50
C ALA A 64 9.00 -6.05 0.33
N ILE A 65 8.15 -5.40 -0.47
CA ILE A 65 8.19 -3.94 -0.68
C ILE A 65 7.96 -3.21 0.66
N ALA A 66 7.00 -3.64 1.45
CA ALA A 66 6.76 -3.05 2.76
C ALA A 66 7.98 -3.19 3.70
N ALA A 67 8.58 -4.38 3.75
CA ALA A 67 9.73 -4.64 4.62
C ALA A 67 10.97 -3.83 4.27
N ILE A 68 11.25 -3.59 2.97
CA ILE A 68 12.36 -2.71 2.56
C ILE A 68 12.04 -1.24 2.82
N GLY A 69 10.80 -0.82 2.56
CA GLY A 69 10.34 0.56 2.79
C GLY A 69 10.37 0.95 4.26
N ILE A 70 9.91 0.08 5.18
CA ILE A 70 9.99 0.36 6.61
C ILE A 70 11.43 0.43 7.08
N SER A 71 12.31 -0.46 6.59
CA SER A 71 13.73 -0.45 6.95
C SER A 71 14.38 0.88 6.58
N ARG A 72 14.13 1.40 5.37
CA ARG A 72 14.65 2.69 4.91
C ARG A 72 14.06 3.85 5.69
N THR A 73 12.74 3.89 5.88
CA THR A 73 12.06 4.92 6.67
C THR A 73 12.65 5.01 8.08
N PHE A 74 12.93 3.85 8.67
CA PHE A 74 13.47 3.76 10.01
C PHE A 74 14.90 4.30 10.10
N THR A 75 15.77 3.89 9.19
CA THR A 75 17.17 4.36 9.17
C THR A 75 17.23 5.89 9.00
N GLU A 76 16.34 6.46 8.20
CA GLU A 76 16.27 7.90 7.98
C GLU A 76 15.71 8.68 9.19
N LYS A 77 14.67 8.15 9.83
CA LYS A 77 13.93 8.87 10.89
C LYS A 77 14.49 8.67 12.30
N TYR A 78 15.08 7.50 12.55
CA TYR A 78 15.55 7.09 13.89
C TYR A 78 16.96 6.50 13.85
N PRO A 79 17.97 7.27 13.42
CA PRO A 79 19.34 6.77 13.35
C PRO A 79 19.83 6.35 14.75
N GLY A 80 20.27 5.11 14.88
CA GLY A 80 20.86 4.59 16.13
C GLY A 80 19.86 4.08 17.19
N THR A 81 18.55 4.05 16.92
CA THR A 81 17.57 3.47 17.86
C THR A 81 17.33 1.99 17.59
N GLN A 82 17.06 1.22 18.66
CA GLN A 82 16.85 -0.23 18.59
C GLN A 82 15.39 -0.66 18.67
N ALA A 83 14.46 0.25 18.93
CA ALA A 83 13.04 -0.08 19.09
C ALA A 83 12.15 0.82 18.25
N ILE A 84 11.27 0.21 17.47
CA ILE A 84 10.27 0.91 16.65
C ILE A 84 8.88 0.63 17.21
N PRO A 85 8.06 1.67 17.45
CA PRO A 85 6.65 1.45 17.74
C PRO A 85 5.96 0.78 16.53
N PHE A 86 5.21 -0.27 16.77
CA PHE A 86 4.53 -1.08 15.73
C PHE A 86 3.63 -0.27 14.78
N ASN A 87 3.08 0.83 15.21
CA ASN A 87 2.10 1.61 14.45
C ASN A 87 2.70 2.80 13.66
N THR A 88 4.01 2.84 13.44
CA THR A 88 4.62 3.98 12.74
C THR A 88 4.36 4.00 11.25
N GLY A 89 4.03 2.85 10.63
CA GLY A 89 3.92 2.72 9.17
C GLY A 89 5.21 3.12 8.45
N GLY A 90 5.29 2.82 7.15
CA GLY A 90 6.38 3.26 6.29
C GLY A 90 6.01 4.51 5.48
N ARG A 91 6.97 4.99 4.68
CA ARG A 91 6.74 6.02 3.67
C ARG A 91 6.72 5.40 2.28
N LEU A 92 5.85 5.87 1.42
CA LEU A 92 5.78 5.40 0.04
C LEU A 92 7.08 5.70 -0.72
N SER A 93 7.58 6.94 -0.64
CA SER A 93 8.87 7.33 -1.24
C SER A 93 10.04 6.46 -0.77
N ALA A 94 10.05 6.06 0.51
CA ALA A 94 11.05 5.13 1.01
C ALA A 94 10.93 3.75 0.37
N SER A 95 9.69 3.26 0.14
CA SER A 95 9.45 1.98 -0.54
C SER A 95 9.83 2.04 -2.01
N LEU A 96 9.38 3.06 -2.73
CA LEU A 96 9.71 3.24 -4.15
C LEU A 96 11.22 3.45 -4.35
N GLY A 97 11.83 4.38 -3.59
CA GLY A 97 13.25 4.64 -3.70
C GLY A 97 14.14 3.47 -3.27
N ALA A 98 13.69 2.63 -2.32
CA ALA A 98 14.39 1.38 -2.01
C ALA A 98 14.23 0.36 -3.13
N LEU A 99 13.03 0.22 -3.70
CA LEU A 99 12.75 -0.67 -4.82
C LEU A 99 13.57 -0.29 -6.06
N GLY A 100 13.62 1.01 -6.41
CA GLY A 100 14.41 1.51 -7.55
C GLY A 100 15.93 1.35 -7.41
N GLY A 101 16.42 1.09 -6.19
CA GLY A 101 17.84 0.79 -5.92
C GLY A 101 18.19 -0.69 -5.91
N MET A 102 17.26 -1.59 -6.29
CA MET A 102 17.45 -3.04 -6.25
C MET A 102 17.49 -3.63 -7.64
N ASP A 103 18.33 -4.65 -7.85
CA ASP A 103 18.34 -5.44 -9.09
C ASP A 103 17.17 -6.41 -9.14
N ASP A 104 16.81 -6.99 -8.01
CA ASP A 104 15.68 -7.93 -7.85
C ASP A 104 15.01 -7.85 -6.48
N ILE A 105 13.78 -8.35 -6.40
CA ILE A 105 13.02 -8.50 -5.16
C ILE A 105 12.30 -9.85 -5.13
N TYR A 106 11.95 -10.37 -3.95
CA TYR A 106 11.17 -11.59 -3.82
C TYR A 106 9.82 -11.47 -4.54
N ALA A 107 9.49 -12.49 -5.33
CA ALA A 107 8.22 -12.61 -6.02
C ALA A 107 7.05 -12.88 -5.04
N ASP A 108 5.84 -12.51 -5.44
CA ASP A 108 4.64 -12.84 -4.68
C ASP A 108 4.42 -14.35 -4.60
N ALA A 109 4.90 -15.12 -5.59
CA ALA A 109 4.88 -16.58 -5.59
C ALA A 109 5.58 -17.22 -4.38
N CYS A 110 6.48 -16.53 -3.71
CA CYS A 110 7.13 -17.01 -2.49
C CYS A 110 6.14 -17.24 -1.35
N TYR A 111 5.14 -16.37 -1.25
CA TYR A 111 3.99 -16.49 -0.39
C TYR A 111 2.86 -15.64 -0.98
N PRO A 112 2.00 -16.22 -1.84
CA PRO A 112 0.98 -15.47 -2.56
C PRO A 112 0.00 -14.81 -1.60
N TRP A 113 -0.03 -13.48 -1.60
CA TRP A 113 -0.88 -12.71 -0.70
C TRP A 113 -2.37 -12.97 -0.93
N ALA A 114 -2.77 -13.19 -2.21
CA ALA A 114 -4.14 -13.53 -2.57
C ALA A 114 -4.60 -14.85 -1.91
N ARG A 115 -3.72 -15.87 -1.83
CA ARG A 115 -4.03 -17.13 -1.19
C ARG A 115 -4.32 -16.96 0.31
N PHE A 116 -3.59 -16.08 0.98
CA PHE A 116 -3.84 -15.77 2.37
C PHE A 116 -5.18 -15.03 2.55
N ALA A 117 -5.47 -14.05 1.69
CA ALA A 117 -6.76 -13.37 1.69
C ALA A 117 -7.94 -14.33 1.48
N GLU A 118 -7.81 -15.26 0.52
CA GLU A 118 -8.81 -16.29 0.26
C GLU A 118 -9.04 -17.21 1.46
N LYS A 119 -7.98 -17.63 2.17
CA LYS A 119 -8.08 -18.47 3.37
C LYS A 119 -8.97 -17.84 4.44
N TYR A 120 -8.89 -16.54 4.58
CA TYR A 120 -9.70 -15.76 5.51
C TYR A 120 -10.94 -15.14 4.86
N ARG A 121 -11.29 -15.52 3.61
CA ARG A 121 -12.48 -15.05 2.87
C ARG A 121 -12.54 -13.52 2.78
N ASP A 122 -11.39 -12.89 2.57
CA ASP A 122 -11.23 -11.42 2.57
C ASP A 122 -11.76 -10.74 3.87
N ASP A 123 -11.84 -11.47 4.99
CA ASP A 123 -12.19 -10.92 6.30
C ASP A 123 -10.96 -10.28 6.94
N ASP A 124 -10.85 -8.94 6.82
CA ASP A 124 -9.74 -8.16 7.35
C ASP A 124 -9.54 -8.35 8.85
N ARG A 125 -10.63 -8.57 9.61
CA ARG A 125 -10.55 -8.77 11.05
C ARG A 125 -9.94 -10.12 11.39
N ALA A 126 -10.34 -11.18 10.69
CA ALA A 126 -9.78 -12.51 10.87
C ALA A 126 -8.30 -12.54 10.48
N MET A 127 -7.94 -11.90 9.37
CA MET A 127 -6.55 -11.73 8.94
C MET A 127 -5.73 -10.97 10.00
N TRP A 128 -6.24 -9.86 10.49
CA TRP A 128 -5.62 -9.09 11.55
C TRP A 128 -5.36 -9.94 12.79
N GLN A 129 -6.35 -10.72 13.24
CA GLN A 129 -6.21 -11.57 14.43
C GLN A 129 -5.10 -12.61 14.26
N ALA A 130 -4.93 -13.19 13.04
CA ALA A 130 -3.85 -14.12 12.77
C ALA A 130 -2.47 -13.44 12.87
N PHE A 131 -2.29 -12.26 12.28
CA PHE A 131 -1.04 -11.51 12.40
C PHE A 131 -0.79 -10.99 13.82
N ASP A 132 -1.83 -10.51 14.51
CA ASP A 132 -1.73 -10.05 15.90
C ASP A 132 -1.33 -11.18 16.84
N LYS A 133 -1.82 -12.40 16.60
CA LYS A 133 -1.38 -13.60 17.33
C LYS A 133 0.11 -13.88 17.11
N LEU A 134 0.62 -13.78 15.87
CA LEU A 134 2.06 -13.92 15.62
C LEU A 134 2.86 -12.84 16.34
N ARG A 135 2.40 -11.61 16.32
CA ARG A 135 3.05 -10.49 16.99
C ARG A 135 3.04 -10.66 18.49
N SER A 136 1.86 -10.70 19.10
CA SER A 136 1.69 -10.61 20.55
C SER A 136 2.22 -11.84 21.28
N ASN A 137 1.96 -13.04 20.74
CA ASN A 137 2.30 -14.28 21.43
C ASN A 137 3.74 -14.73 21.20
N PHE A 138 4.41 -14.23 20.14
CA PHE A 138 5.74 -14.70 19.81
C PHE A 138 6.75 -13.58 19.62
N TYR A 139 6.50 -12.62 18.71
CA TYR A 139 7.47 -11.58 18.38
C TYR A 139 7.68 -10.60 19.54
N ASP A 140 6.61 -9.96 20.04
CA ASP A 140 6.68 -9.00 21.14
C ASP A 140 7.16 -9.67 22.43
N LYS A 141 6.70 -10.92 22.68
CA LYS A 141 7.15 -11.72 23.82
C LYS A 141 8.66 -12.00 23.76
N TYR A 142 9.16 -12.43 22.59
CA TYR A 142 10.60 -12.64 22.40
C TYR A 142 11.39 -11.34 22.62
N ARG A 143 10.88 -10.23 22.14
CA ARG A 143 11.52 -8.91 22.31
C ARG A 143 11.58 -8.46 23.77
N ALA A 144 10.56 -8.79 24.55
CA ALA A 144 10.47 -8.43 25.97
C ALA A 144 11.27 -9.38 26.87
N GLU A 145 11.23 -10.68 26.61
CA GLU A 145 11.71 -11.73 27.51
C GLU A 145 12.97 -12.46 27.01
N GLY A 146 13.38 -12.24 25.73
CA GLY A 146 14.50 -12.94 25.09
C GLY A 146 14.19 -14.40 24.72
N GLN A 147 12.96 -14.86 24.95
CA GLN A 147 12.53 -16.24 24.69
C GLN A 147 11.07 -16.33 24.26
N THR A 148 10.74 -17.37 23.51
CA THR A 148 9.38 -17.72 23.10
C THR A 148 9.29 -19.21 22.77
N CYS A 149 8.05 -19.76 22.70
CA CYS A 149 7.82 -21.15 22.35
C CYS A 149 7.98 -21.36 20.82
N ILE A 150 9.14 -21.77 20.34
CA ILE A 150 9.38 -22.05 18.91
C ILE A 150 8.45 -23.12 18.35
N PRO A 151 8.23 -24.30 19.02
CA PRO A 151 7.27 -25.27 18.54
C PRO A 151 5.84 -24.68 18.41
N CYS A 152 5.41 -23.87 19.38
CA CYS A 152 4.08 -23.21 19.32
C CYS A 152 4.00 -22.23 18.14
N LEU A 153 5.08 -21.51 17.84
CA LEU A 153 5.15 -20.63 16.66
C LEU A 153 5.08 -21.45 15.36
N GLN A 154 5.78 -22.58 15.28
CA GLN A 154 5.70 -23.48 14.12
C GLN A 154 4.29 -24.01 13.89
N ASP A 155 3.59 -24.41 14.96
CA ASP A 155 2.21 -24.89 14.88
C ASP A 155 1.26 -23.78 14.45
N THR A 156 1.43 -22.57 14.98
CA THR A 156 0.66 -21.39 14.56
C THR A 156 0.89 -21.06 13.08
N LEU A 157 2.13 -21.11 12.59
CA LEU A 157 2.42 -20.86 11.18
C LEU A 157 1.79 -21.92 10.27
N ARG A 158 1.78 -23.21 10.69
CA ARG A 158 1.10 -24.26 9.92
C ARG A 158 -0.41 -24.07 9.91
N SER A 159 -1.02 -23.82 11.06
CA SER A 159 -2.48 -23.72 11.18
C SER A 159 -3.05 -22.47 10.51
N ASP A 160 -2.43 -21.32 10.78
CA ASP A 160 -3.00 -20.03 10.42
C ASP A 160 -2.48 -19.52 9.07
N PHE A 161 -1.31 -20.01 8.60
CA PHE A 161 -0.66 -19.51 7.39
C PHE A 161 -0.27 -20.60 6.38
N ASP A 162 -0.56 -21.87 6.64
CA ASP A 162 -0.14 -23.00 5.80
C ASP A 162 1.36 -22.99 5.50
N LEU A 163 2.18 -22.56 6.46
CA LEU A 163 3.60 -22.35 6.32
C LEU A 163 4.40 -23.24 7.28
N ALA A 164 5.36 -23.98 6.72
CA ALA A 164 6.39 -24.66 7.50
C ALA A 164 7.67 -23.83 7.54
N ALA A 165 8.25 -23.68 8.73
CA ALA A 165 9.51 -22.99 8.91
C ALA A 165 10.42 -23.76 9.87
N SER A 166 11.74 -23.78 9.59
CA SER A 166 12.73 -24.39 10.48
C SER A 166 12.93 -23.57 11.73
N GLN A 167 13.40 -24.20 12.80
CA GLN A 167 13.73 -23.52 14.05
C GLN A 167 14.73 -22.39 13.82
N GLU A 168 15.82 -22.66 13.05
CA GLU A 168 16.86 -21.67 12.79
C GLU A 168 16.31 -20.44 12.06
N LYS A 169 15.39 -20.68 11.09
CA LYS A 169 14.73 -19.58 10.36
C LYS A 169 13.92 -18.71 11.32
N LEU A 170 13.17 -19.31 12.24
CA LEU A 170 12.33 -18.59 13.21
C LEU A 170 13.16 -17.84 14.24
N GLU A 171 14.22 -18.44 14.76
CA GLU A 171 15.16 -17.79 15.69
C GLU A 171 15.85 -16.57 15.03
N ALA A 172 16.20 -16.68 13.74
CA ALA A 172 16.74 -15.56 12.98
C ALA A 172 15.70 -14.46 12.75
N ALA A 173 14.44 -14.84 12.44
CA ALA A 173 13.34 -13.91 12.23
C ALA A 173 13.00 -13.11 13.51
N LEU A 174 12.98 -13.78 14.67
CA LEU A 174 12.67 -13.15 15.97
C LEU A 174 13.68 -12.07 16.38
N LYS A 175 14.89 -12.10 15.82
CA LYS A 175 15.93 -11.07 16.07
C LYS A 175 15.71 -9.78 15.29
N GLU A 176 14.81 -9.79 14.31
CA GLU A 176 14.50 -8.59 13.54
C GLU A 176 13.89 -7.51 14.44
N ILE A 177 14.24 -6.24 14.16
CA ILE A 177 13.85 -5.12 15.03
C ILE A 177 12.47 -4.54 14.74
N VAL A 178 11.87 -4.89 13.58
CA VAL A 178 10.52 -4.51 13.19
C VAL A 178 9.72 -5.73 12.78
N PHE A 179 8.43 -5.70 13.06
CA PHE A 179 7.54 -6.84 12.82
C PHE A 179 7.41 -7.18 11.33
N GLU A 180 7.40 -6.17 10.45
CA GLU A 180 7.37 -6.38 8.99
C GLU A 180 8.64 -7.11 8.50
N ARG A 181 9.78 -6.88 9.13
CA ARG A 181 11.01 -7.62 8.83
C ARG A 181 10.96 -9.05 9.38
N PHE A 182 10.36 -9.26 10.55
CA PHE A 182 10.07 -10.59 11.06
C PHE A 182 9.18 -11.35 10.07
N LEU A 183 8.08 -10.76 9.61
CA LEU A 183 7.20 -11.36 8.61
C LEU A 183 7.95 -11.66 7.30
N PHE A 184 8.76 -10.71 6.82
CA PHE A 184 9.60 -10.93 5.64
C PHE A 184 10.52 -12.14 5.80
N HIS A 185 11.20 -12.29 6.94
CA HIS A 185 12.04 -13.45 7.21
C HIS A 185 11.24 -14.74 7.24
N VAL A 186 10.09 -14.75 7.91
CA VAL A 186 9.24 -15.94 8.07
C VAL A 186 8.65 -16.39 6.71
N PHE A 187 8.12 -15.44 5.93
CA PHE A 187 7.36 -15.79 4.73
C PHE A 187 8.22 -15.86 3.47
N LEU A 188 9.21 -15.00 3.32
CA LEU A 188 9.89 -14.81 2.05
C LEU A 188 11.37 -15.22 2.04
N LYS A 189 12.11 -15.01 3.12
CA LYS A 189 13.55 -15.28 3.13
C LYS A 189 13.87 -16.74 2.84
N GLY A 190 14.78 -16.94 1.87
CA GLY A 190 15.17 -18.26 1.39
C GLY A 190 14.33 -18.77 0.22
N CYS A 191 13.30 -18.03 -0.22
CA CYS A 191 12.63 -18.31 -1.49
C CYS A 191 13.59 -18.04 -2.67
N LYS A 192 13.44 -18.82 -3.75
CA LYS A 192 14.26 -18.68 -4.96
C LYS A 192 13.62 -17.80 -6.01
N ASP A 193 12.29 -17.63 -5.95
CA ASP A 193 11.57 -16.84 -6.92
C ASP A 193 11.83 -15.34 -6.68
N LYS A 194 12.38 -14.70 -7.70
CA LYS A 194 12.73 -13.28 -7.70
C LYS A 194 12.17 -12.61 -8.93
N VAL A 195 11.82 -11.34 -8.78
CA VAL A 195 11.39 -10.46 -9.87
C VAL A 195 12.48 -9.42 -10.09
N ALA A 196 12.97 -9.28 -11.31
CA ALA A 196 13.88 -8.21 -11.67
C ALA A 196 13.17 -6.86 -11.60
N ILE A 197 13.83 -5.87 -11.04
CA ILE A 197 13.33 -4.50 -10.95
C ILE A 197 13.87 -3.70 -12.12
N GLY A 198 12.96 -3.18 -12.95
CA GLY A 198 13.28 -2.27 -14.04
C GLY A 198 13.52 -0.85 -13.54
N GLU A 199 14.18 -0.05 -14.38
CA GLU A 199 14.38 1.38 -14.10
C GLU A 199 13.03 2.12 -14.10
N PHE A 200 12.84 2.99 -13.13
CA PHE A 200 11.73 3.92 -13.05
C PHE A 200 12.14 5.17 -12.26
N TYR A 201 11.35 6.22 -12.36
CA TYR A 201 11.56 7.48 -11.66
C TYR A 201 10.36 7.80 -10.79
N GLU A 202 10.60 8.43 -9.66
CA GLU A 202 9.54 8.92 -8.79
C GLU A 202 9.17 10.34 -9.16
N GLY A 203 7.88 10.60 -9.31
CA GLY A 203 7.29 11.92 -9.40
C GLY A 203 6.47 12.21 -8.16
N GLY A 204 6.37 13.48 -7.79
CA GLY A 204 5.60 13.86 -6.62
C GLY A 204 5.03 15.28 -6.71
N TRP A 205 3.96 15.51 -5.96
CA TRP A 205 3.38 16.83 -5.77
C TRP A 205 3.33 17.12 -4.26
N LEU A 206 4.02 18.18 -3.88
CA LEU A 206 4.13 18.61 -2.48
C LEU A 206 3.12 19.70 -2.12
N GLY A 207 2.29 20.14 -3.08
CA GLY A 207 1.29 21.18 -2.87
C GLY A 207 1.84 22.61 -2.74
N GLY A 208 3.13 22.79 -2.75
CA GLY A 208 3.75 24.10 -2.49
C GLY A 208 3.51 24.58 -1.06
N SER A 209 3.63 25.90 -0.84
CA SER A 209 3.41 26.53 0.47
C SER A 209 1.94 26.50 0.91
N GLU A 210 1.00 26.49 -0.04
CA GLU A 210 -0.44 26.39 0.19
C GLU A 210 -1.09 25.54 -0.91
N PRO A 211 -1.29 24.22 -0.68
CA PRO A 211 -1.94 23.36 -1.65
C PRO A 211 -3.39 23.80 -1.84
N THR A 212 -3.79 24.02 -3.10
CA THR A 212 -5.17 24.33 -3.44
C THR A 212 -5.87 23.10 -4.00
N TYR A 213 -7.19 22.99 -3.79
CA TYR A 213 -8.00 21.93 -4.38
C TYR A 213 -7.84 21.88 -5.91
N ALA A 214 -7.89 23.02 -6.58
CA ALA A 214 -7.70 23.10 -8.03
C ALA A 214 -6.32 22.58 -8.45
N GLY A 215 -5.26 22.93 -7.74
CA GLY A 215 -3.89 22.43 -7.99
C GLY A 215 -3.79 20.93 -7.82
N PHE A 216 -4.41 20.38 -6.78
CA PHE A 216 -4.51 18.96 -6.52
C PHE A 216 -5.22 18.22 -7.68
N ILE A 217 -6.43 18.64 -8.05
CA ILE A 217 -7.23 18.03 -9.11
C ILE A 217 -6.52 18.14 -10.47
N ASN A 218 -5.96 19.30 -10.82
CA ASN A 218 -5.28 19.50 -12.10
C ASN A 218 -4.02 18.61 -12.22
N THR A 219 -3.25 18.48 -11.14
CA THR A 219 -2.09 17.59 -11.13
C THR A 219 -2.52 16.13 -11.27
N LEU A 220 -3.53 15.71 -10.51
CA LEU A 220 -4.05 14.35 -10.57
C LEU A 220 -4.58 14.01 -11.98
N LYS A 221 -5.41 14.88 -12.58
CA LYS A 221 -5.91 14.69 -13.95
C LYS A 221 -4.79 14.52 -14.97
N ARG A 222 -3.72 15.30 -14.86
CA ARG A 222 -2.56 15.19 -15.76
C ARG A 222 -1.86 13.84 -15.61
N VAL A 223 -1.66 13.36 -14.37
CA VAL A 223 -1.04 12.05 -14.11
C VAL A 223 -1.91 10.93 -14.64
N LEU A 224 -3.22 10.95 -14.34
CA LEU A 224 -4.16 9.93 -14.80
C LEU A 224 -4.31 9.92 -16.32
N ASN A 225 -4.32 11.08 -17.00
CA ASN A 225 -4.36 11.17 -18.48
C ASN A 225 -3.13 10.56 -19.15
N ALA A 226 -2.01 10.50 -18.46
CA ALA A 226 -0.82 9.78 -18.93
C ALA A 226 -0.92 8.25 -18.68
N ASN A 227 -2.11 7.75 -18.35
CA ASN A 227 -2.34 6.36 -17.98
C ASN A 227 -1.40 5.90 -16.85
N THR A 228 -1.25 6.73 -15.83
CA THR A 228 -0.40 6.51 -14.67
C THR A 228 -1.25 6.71 -13.40
N PRO A 229 -1.30 5.74 -12.47
CA PRO A 229 -1.96 5.94 -11.19
C PRO A 229 -1.13 6.83 -10.28
N ALA A 230 -1.78 7.48 -9.34
CA ALA A 230 -1.12 8.26 -8.30
C ALA A 230 -1.43 7.67 -6.93
N SER A 231 -0.50 7.79 -6.01
CA SER A 231 -0.80 7.62 -4.59
C SER A 231 -1.32 8.92 -3.99
N VAL A 232 -2.14 8.80 -2.98
CA VAL A 232 -2.54 9.96 -2.17
C VAL A 232 -2.52 9.57 -0.70
N ARG A 233 -1.92 10.44 0.11
CA ARG A 233 -1.85 10.28 1.56
C ARG A 233 -2.91 11.14 2.24
N PHE A 234 -3.70 10.53 3.11
CA PHE A 234 -4.78 11.19 3.83
C PHE A 234 -4.88 10.68 5.27
N CYS A 235 -5.61 11.40 6.09
CA CYS A 235 -5.88 11.00 7.46
C CYS A 235 -7.11 10.11 7.52
N ALA A 236 -6.96 8.86 8.02
CA ALA A 236 -8.01 7.86 8.08
C ALA A 236 -8.84 7.88 9.37
N ASP A 237 -8.64 8.84 10.27
CA ASP A 237 -9.38 8.99 11.56
C ASP A 237 -10.88 9.31 11.39
N VAL A 238 -11.49 8.82 10.34
CA VAL A 238 -12.79 9.23 9.81
C VAL A 238 -13.97 8.62 10.58
N LYS A 239 -13.91 8.47 11.89
CA LYS A 239 -15.14 8.22 12.65
C LYS A 239 -15.85 9.48 13.11
N THR A 240 -15.23 10.62 13.00
CA THR A 240 -15.85 11.89 13.44
C THR A 240 -15.48 13.00 12.48
N SER A 241 -16.52 13.57 11.85
CA SER A 241 -16.58 14.91 11.30
C SER A 241 -15.32 15.77 11.46
N ALA A 242 -14.67 16.06 10.30
CA ALA A 242 -13.71 17.14 10.13
C ALA A 242 -12.54 17.17 11.10
N ILE A 243 -11.41 16.53 10.70
CA ILE A 243 -10.13 16.94 11.24
C ILE A 243 -9.83 18.30 10.57
N PRO A 244 -9.77 19.40 11.34
CA PRO A 244 -9.44 20.69 10.78
C PRO A 244 -8.06 20.64 10.11
N LYS A 245 -7.91 21.28 8.95
CA LYS A 245 -6.60 21.47 8.31
C LYS A 245 -5.58 21.92 9.36
N GLY A 246 -4.47 21.20 9.48
CA GLY A 246 -3.37 21.55 10.39
C GLY A 246 -3.36 20.83 11.73
N GLN A 247 -4.24 19.88 11.99
CA GLN A 247 -4.11 18.98 13.13
C GLN A 247 -3.25 17.76 12.79
N ASP A 248 -2.51 17.26 13.78
CA ASP A 248 -1.71 16.05 13.63
C ASP A 248 -2.58 14.85 13.26
N CYS A 249 -2.24 14.18 12.19
CA CYS A 249 -2.90 12.97 11.75
C CYS A 249 -2.39 11.77 12.58
N ASN A 250 -3.25 11.21 13.42
CA ASN A 250 -2.88 10.04 14.22
C ASN A 250 -2.87 8.74 13.43
N HIS A 251 -3.65 8.66 12.33
CA HIS A 251 -3.75 7.46 11.49
C HIS A 251 -3.54 7.83 10.00
N PRO A 252 -2.30 8.19 9.60
CA PRO A 252 -2.01 8.44 8.20
C PRO A 252 -2.18 7.17 7.38
N HIS A 253 -2.91 7.27 6.27
CA HIS A 253 -3.15 6.19 5.34
C HIS A 253 -2.78 6.60 3.93
N ILE A 254 -2.32 5.65 3.13
CA ILE A 254 -1.93 5.87 1.73
C ILE A 254 -2.75 4.92 0.86
N VAL A 255 -3.29 5.46 -0.22
CA VAL A 255 -4.09 4.72 -1.20
C VAL A 255 -3.64 5.02 -2.62
N THR A 256 -4.03 4.17 -3.55
CA THR A 256 -3.83 4.40 -4.98
C THR A 256 -5.06 5.05 -5.57
N VAL A 257 -4.89 6.14 -6.30
CA VAL A 257 -5.94 6.76 -7.12
C VAL A 257 -5.72 6.35 -8.57
N SER A 258 -6.72 5.68 -9.14
CA SER A 258 -6.70 5.12 -10.49
C SER A 258 -7.71 5.76 -11.44
N GLY A 259 -8.50 6.71 -10.98
CA GLY A 259 -9.49 7.37 -11.84
C GLY A 259 -9.98 8.70 -11.28
N TYR A 260 -10.52 9.49 -12.18
CA TYR A 260 -11.19 10.75 -11.93
C TYR A 260 -12.50 10.80 -12.72
N ARG A 261 -13.52 11.36 -12.13
CA ARG A 261 -14.81 11.62 -12.79
C ARG A 261 -15.40 12.93 -12.30
N GLU A 262 -15.83 13.75 -13.26
CA GLU A 262 -16.71 14.89 -12.99
C GLU A 262 -18.16 14.46 -13.18
N VAL A 263 -19.00 14.77 -12.22
CA VAL A 263 -20.43 14.48 -12.26
C VAL A 263 -21.21 15.78 -12.07
N CYS A 264 -22.00 16.13 -13.07
CA CYS A 264 -22.81 17.35 -13.06
C CYS A 264 -24.29 16.99 -12.89
N ALA A 265 -24.95 17.58 -11.86
CA ALA A 265 -26.38 17.44 -11.63
C ALA A 265 -26.99 18.79 -11.26
N LYS A 266 -28.10 19.16 -11.90
CA LYS A 266 -28.83 20.43 -11.64
C LYS A 266 -27.91 21.66 -11.66
N GLY A 267 -26.98 21.73 -12.62
CA GLY A 267 -26.06 22.86 -12.78
C GLY A 267 -24.91 22.93 -11.77
N LYS A 268 -24.75 21.93 -10.92
CA LYS A 268 -23.60 21.78 -10.02
C LYS A 268 -22.78 20.57 -10.42
N CYS A 269 -21.46 20.74 -10.52
CA CYS A 269 -20.52 19.67 -10.79
C CYS A 269 -19.75 19.31 -9.49
N SER A 270 -19.47 18.04 -9.33
CA SER A 270 -18.64 17.49 -8.26
C SER A 270 -17.62 16.54 -8.83
N ASP A 271 -16.42 16.59 -8.30
CA ASP A 271 -15.33 15.70 -8.68
C ASP A 271 -15.35 14.43 -7.82
N TYR A 272 -15.06 13.30 -8.44
CA TYR A 272 -14.91 12.01 -7.75
C TYR A 272 -13.61 11.36 -8.16
N LEU A 273 -12.99 10.68 -7.21
CA LEU A 273 -11.77 9.90 -7.41
C LEU A 273 -12.08 8.41 -7.28
N ARG A 274 -11.50 7.61 -8.16
CA ARG A 274 -11.51 6.15 -8.00
C ARG A 274 -10.30 5.72 -7.20
N VAL A 275 -10.55 5.27 -5.99
CA VAL A 275 -9.54 4.84 -5.03
C VAL A 275 -9.47 3.32 -4.98
N LEU A 276 -8.27 2.77 -5.14
CA LEU A 276 -7.97 1.39 -4.78
C LEU A 276 -7.38 1.41 -3.36
N ASN A 277 -8.22 1.01 -2.41
CA ASN A 277 -7.85 0.96 -1.01
C ASN A 277 -7.37 -0.45 -0.63
N SER A 278 -6.39 -0.52 0.25
CA SER A 278 -5.84 -1.76 0.77
C SER A 278 -6.68 -2.39 1.92
N TRP A 279 -7.96 -2.05 1.99
CA TRP A 279 -8.92 -2.62 2.96
C TRP A 279 -9.85 -3.66 2.34
N GLY A 280 -9.45 -4.26 1.22
CA GLY A 280 -10.10 -5.41 0.61
C GLY A 280 -11.31 -5.09 -0.25
N LYS A 281 -11.84 -6.15 -0.87
CA LYS A 281 -12.97 -6.08 -1.81
C LYS A 281 -14.26 -5.57 -1.16
N GLY A 282 -14.45 -5.88 0.14
CA GLY A 282 -15.62 -5.41 0.90
C GLY A 282 -15.68 -3.89 1.00
N TRP A 283 -14.54 -3.24 1.28
CA TRP A 283 -14.46 -1.78 1.29
C TRP A 283 -14.73 -1.20 -0.10
N GLN A 284 -14.12 -1.79 -1.13
CA GLN A 284 -14.28 -1.36 -2.51
C GLN A 284 -15.76 -1.37 -2.93
N ALA A 285 -16.47 -2.47 -2.65
CA ALA A 285 -17.89 -2.63 -2.94
C ALA A 285 -18.77 -1.65 -2.14
N ALA A 286 -18.50 -1.47 -0.86
CA ALA A 286 -19.24 -0.56 0.01
C ALA A 286 -19.08 0.92 -0.38
N ASN A 287 -18.00 1.27 -1.07
CA ASN A 287 -17.68 2.63 -1.52
C ASN A 287 -17.85 2.82 -3.03
N SER A 288 -18.88 2.21 -3.63
CA SER A 288 -19.21 2.40 -5.06
C SER A 288 -18.06 2.07 -6.00
N ASP A 289 -17.41 0.93 -5.82
CA ASP A 289 -16.20 0.51 -6.52
C ASP A 289 -15.04 1.51 -6.36
N GLY A 290 -14.95 2.11 -5.18
CA GLY A 290 -13.90 3.05 -4.80
C GLY A 290 -14.13 4.50 -5.24
N TRP A 291 -15.30 4.83 -5.83
CA TRP A 291 -15.61 6.20 -6.20
C TRP A 291 -16.01 7.03 -4.98
N ILE A 292 -15.16 7.96 -4.59
CA ILE A 292 -15.33 8.85 -3.43
C ILE A 292 -15.33 10.31 -3.86
N ASP A 293 -15.98 11.16 -3.08
CA ASP A 293 -16.00 12.61 -3.32
C ASP A 293 -14.58 13.19 -3.16
N ALA A 294 -14.11 13.90 -4.20
CA ALA A 294 -12.74 14.40 -4.26
C ALA A 294 -12.50 15.56 -3.29
N GLN A 295 -13.52 16.40 -3.04
CA GLN A 295 -13.39 17.51 -2.09
C GLN A 295 -13.25 16.97 -0.67
N ASN A 296 -14.10 16.01 -0.29
CA ASN A 296 -13.97 15.34 1.01
C ASN A 296 -12.60 14.70 1.17
N PHE A 297 -12.09 14.03 0.13
CA PHE A 297 -10.78 13.43 0.17
C PHE A 297 -9.66 14.46 0.33
N TYR A 298 -9.74 15.59 -0.39
CA TYR A 298 -8.79 16.68 -0.31
C TYR A 298 -8.78 17.35 1.08
N ASP A 299 -9.94 17.47 1.71
CA ASP A 299 -10.05 18.09 3.04
C ASP A 299 -9.35 17.27 4.13
N TYR A 300 -9.13 15.97 3.89
CA TYR A 300 -8.41 15.06 4.78
C TYR A 300 -6.97 14.75 4.31
N LEU A 301 -6.45 15.45 3.30
CA LEU A 301 -5.06 15.28 2.90
C LEU A 301 -4.13 15.50 4.11
N ASP A 302 -3.22 14.58 4.31
CA ASP A 302 -2.13 14.79 5.24
C ASP A 302 -1.18 15.83 4.65
N SER A 303 -1.13 17.01 5.28
CA SER A 303 -0.32 18.17 4.87
C SER A 303 1.19 17.95 5.01
N GLY A 304 1.62 16.77 5.47
CA GLY A 304 3.02 16.37 5.49
C GLY A 304 3.61 16.23 4.08
N SER A 305 4.92 16.09 3.99
CA SER A 305 5.66 15.89 2.75
C SER A 305 5.13 14.69 1.95
N GLY A 306 4.85 14.87 0.65
CA GLY A 306 4.46 13.77 -0.25
C GLY A 306 2.95 13.49 -0.25
N ALA A 307 2.11 14.52 -0.35
CA ALA A 307 0.66 14.36 -0.42
C ALA A 307 0.20 13.53 -1.63
N MET A 308 0.96 13.55 -2.73
CA MET A 308 0.71 12.75 -3.93
C MET A 308 2.04 12.33 -4.56
N GLU A 309 2.16 11.06 -4.93
CA GLU A 309 3.33 10.47 -5.58
C GLU A 309 2.89 9.55 -6.72
N TRP A 310 3.73 9.36 -7.73
CA TRP A 310 3.50 8.46 -8.88
C TRP A 310 4.82 7.94 -9.43
N ILE A 311 4.77 6.92 -10.29
CA ILE A 311 5.93 6.47 -11.05
C ILE A 311 5.94 7.19 -12.40
N ALA A 312 7.07 7.85 -12.71
CA ALA A 312 7.30 8.56 -13.96
C ALA A 312 8.18 7.72 -14.91
N THR A 313 8.01 7.92 -16.21
CA THR A 313 8.83 7.26 -17.25
C THR A 313 10.09 8.04 -17.61
N SER A 314 10.32 9.19 -17.00
CA SER A 314 11.50 10.03 -17.23
C SER A 314 11.96 10.74 -15.98
N ALA A 315 13.25 11.07 -15.91
CA ALA A 315 13.89 11.79 -14.79
C ALA A 315 13.30 13.18 -14.49
N PHE A 316 12.47 13.73 -15.36
CA PHE A 316 11.81 15.03 -15.14
C PHE A 316 10.48 14.90 -14.38
N GLY A 317 10.13 13.71 -13.90
CA GLY A 317 9.02 13.49 -12.97
C GLY A 317 7.61 13.76 -13.50
N MET A 318 7.48 14.17 -14.77
CA MET A 318 6.18 14.36 -15.42
C MET A 318 5.89 13.22 -16.39
N PRO A 319 4.72 12.59 -16.32
CA PRO A 319 4.27 11.71 -17.38
C PRO A 319 4.18 12.53 -18.68
N ARG A 320 4.77 12.03 -19.76
CA ARG A 320 4.67 12.61 -21.10
C ARG A 320 3.28 12.37 -21.68
#